data_cbfc92b5ff379d8f8c41dc7731067cca
#
_entry.id   cbfc92b5ff379d8f8c41dc7731067cca
#
_cell.length_a   1.000
_cell.length_b   1.000
_cell.length_c   1.000
_cell.angle_alpha   90.00
_cell.angle_beta   90.00
_cell.angle_gamma   90.00
#
_symmetry.space_group_name_H-M   'P 1'
#
loop_
_entity.id
_entity.type
_entity.pdbx_description
1 polymer ?
#
loop_
_entity_poly.entity_id
_entity_poly.type
_entity_poly.pdbx_seq_one_letter_code
_entity_poly.pdbx_strand_id
1 'polypeptide(L)'
;MPRILNRFQSSAPPVNSDINVTPLVDVCLVLLIIFMVITPMLQIGAPVQLPPTDKPGDIKRDSDQMLISIGYDLAVFIQSDRIAHSIDNAGEMQQFQVRMKDAFAHKPDRKILVKADRRLTYGQVRNLLRQIQESGFSNIGMISDKSKRGA
;
A
#
# COMPACT_ATOMS: atom_id res chain seq x y z
N MET A 1 14.53 59.40 -67.91
CA MET A 1 15.32 58.57 -66.96
C MET A 1 14.33 57.84 -66.08
N PRO A 2 14.11 56.53 -66.25
CA PRO A 2 13.18 55.80 -65.34
C PRO A 2 13.99 55.20 -64.14
N ARG A 3 13.48 55.46 -62.95
CA ARG A 3 14.02 54.94 -61.74
C ARG A 3 13.58 53.47 -61.57
N ILE A 4 14.58 52.56 -61.55
CA ILE A 4 14.37 51.16 -61.18
C ILE A 4 14.31 51.05 -59.68
N LEU A 5 13.10 50.89 -59.14
CA LEU A 5 12.90 50.52 -57.75
C LEU A 5 13.04 49.03 -57.66
N ASN A 6 14.19 48.56 -57.19
CA ASN A 6 14.46 47.19 -56.89
C ASN A 6 13.74 46.87 -55.59
N ARG A 7 12.61 46.22 -55.68
CA ARG A 7 11.82 45.71 -54.55
C ARG A 7 12.43 44.39 -54.10
N PHE A 8 13.32 44.45 -53.11
CA PHE A 8 13.72 43.26 -52.40
C PHE A 8 12.51 42.75 -51.60
N GLN A 9 11.77 41.84 -52.15
CA GLN A 9 10.84 41.03 -51.40
C GLN A 9 11.66 39.94 -50.75
N SER A 10 12.06 40.15 -49.49
CA SER A 10 12.53 39.08 -48.65
C SER A 10 11.32 38.28 -48.20
N SER A 11 10.98 37.23 -48.92
CA SER A 11 10.05 36.23 -48.46
C SER A 11 10.78 35.43 -47.39
N ALA A 12 10.53 35.75 -46.11
CA ALA A 12 10.96 34.90 -45.03
C ALA A 12 10.28 33.51 -45.19
N PRO A 13 11.04 32.43 -45.08
CA PRO A 13 10.45 31.11 -45.20
C PRO A 13 9.40 30.93 -44.08
N PRO A 14 8.31 30.21 -44.36
CA PRO A 14 7.30 29.95 -43.33
C PRO A 14 7.94 29.23 -42.17
N VAL A 15 7.77 29.80 -40.98
CA VAL A 15 8.24 29.19 -39.73
C VAL A 15 7.26 28.01 -39.46
N ASN A 16 7.72 26.81 -39.73
CA ASN A 16 7.02 25.59 -39.28
C ASN A 16 7.13 25.51 -37.77
N SER A 17 6.04 25.78 -37.09
CA SER A 17 5.92 25.62 -35.65
C SER A 17 5.34 24.24 -35.31
N ASP A 18 5.66 23.21 -36.07
CA ASP A 18 5.28 21.86 -35.77
C ASP A 18 6.04 21.38 -34.54
N ILE A 19 5.31 21.21 -33.44
CA ILE A 19 5.86 20.65 -32.20
C ILE A 19 6.07 19.16 -32.43
N ASN A 20 7.32 18.71 -32.36
CA ASN A 20 7.61 17.28 -32.38
C ASN A 20 7.16 16.66 -31.06
N VAL A 21 6.02 15.98 -31.08
CA VAL A 21 5.43 15.35 -29.89
C VAL A 21 6.07 14.01 -29.52
N THR A 22 6.93 13.47 -30.38
CA THR A 22 7.57 12.16 -30.16
C THR A 22 8.35 12.08 -28.83
N PRO A 23 9.20 13.07 -28.46
CA PRO A 23 9.88 13.04 -27.16
C PRO A 23 8.91 13.12 -25.97
N LEU A 24 7.81 13.85 -26.11
CA LEU A 24 6.80 13.99 -25.06
C LEU A 24 6.04 12.68 -24.84
N VAL A 25 5.66 12.02 -25.93
CA VAL A 25 4.96 10.71 -25.86
C VAL A 25 5.86 9.64 -25.25
N ASP A 26 7.16 9.62 -25.58
CA ASP A 26 8.11 8.67 -25.01
C ASP A 26 8.22 8.82 -23.49
N VAL A 27 8.38 10.06 -23.00
CA VAL A 27 8.41 10.34 -21.55
C VAL A 27 7.10 9.91 -20.90
N CYS A 28 5.95 10.19 -21.49
CA CYS A 28 4.65 9.78 -20.95
C CYS A 28 4.50 8.26 -20.88
N LEU A 29 4.94 7.53 -21.90
CA LEU A 29 4.91 6.06 -21.93
C LEU A 29 5.83 5.47 -20.86
N VAL A 30 7.05 5.98 -20.71
CA VAL A 30 7.98 5.52 -19.68
C VAL A 30 7.42 5.75 -18.29
N LEU A 31 6.85 6.93 -18.01
CA LEU A 31 6.22 7.22 -16.73
C LEU A 31 5.02 6.30 -16.47
N LEU A 32 4.21 6.02 -17.49
CA LEU A 32 3.06 5.12 -17.38
C LEU A 32 3.49 3.71 -16.99
N ILE A 33 4.55 3.18 -17.64
CA ILE A 33 5.10 1.85 -17.30
C ILE A 33 5.66 1.84 -15.88
N ILE A 34 6.38 2.88 -15.48
CA ILE A 34 6.93 2.99 -14.12
C ILE A 34 5.79 2.98 -13.09
N PHE A 35 4.73 3.77 -13.29
CA PHE A 35 3.57 3.77 -12.39
C PHE A 35 2.85 2.43 -12.38
N MET A 36 2.72 1.75 -13.52
CA MET A 36 2.10 0.43 -13.59
C MET A 36 2.88 -0.61 -12.77
N VAL A 37 4.22 -0.53 -12.76
CA VAL A 37 5.07 -1.47 -12.00
C VAL A 37 5.10 -1.11 -10.50
N ILE A 38 5.16 0.18 -10.16
CA ILE A 38 5.28 0.62 -8.75
C ILE A 38 3.95 0.51 -8.00
N THR A 39 2.80 0.74 -8.66
CA THR A 39 1.49 0.77 -8.00
C THR A 39 1.16 -0.51 -7.22
N PRO A 40 1.41 -1.74 -7.72
CA PRO A 40 1.17 -2.94 -6.94
C PRO A 40 2.05 -3.07 -5.70
N MET A 41 3.25 -2.49 -5.71
CA MET A 41 4.20 -2.55 -4.59
C MET A 41 3.80 -1.65 -3.41
N LEU A 42 2.89 -0.69 -3.62
CA LEU A 42 2.39 0.20 -2.55
C LEU A 42 1.28 -0.42 -1.70
N GLN A 43 0.87 -1.66 -1.97
CA GLN A 43 -0.10 -2.36 -1.14
C GLN A 43 0.57 -2.82 0.15
N ILE A 44 0.24 -2.16 1.25
CA ILE A 44 0.73 -2.50 2.58
C ILE A 44 -0.06 -3.68 3.14
N GLY A 45 0.67 -4.73 3.56
CA GLY A 45 0.12 -5.94 4.17
C GLY A 45 -0.10 -7.10 3.19
N ALA A 46 -0.23 -8.30 3.75
CA ALA A 46 -0.47 -9.51 2.98
C ALA A 46 -1.84 -9.47 2.26
N PRO A 47 -1.97 -10.11 1.10
CA PRO A 47 -3.24 -10.31 0.44
C PRO A 47 -4.08 -11.34 1.23
N VAL A 48 -4.98 -10.86 2.07
CA VAL A 48 -5.90 -11.73 2.84
C VAL A 48 -7.34 -11.41 2.48
N GLN A 49 -8.20 -12.44 2.50
CA GLN A 49 -9.64 -12.28 2.34
C GLN A 49 -10.24 -11.87 3.67
N LEU A 50 -10.76 -10.65 3.75
CA LEU A 50 -11.34 -10.13 4.97
C LEU A 50 -12.72 -10.73 5.25
N PRO A 51 -13.08 -10.95 6.53
CA PRO A 51 -14.43 -11.30 6.89
C PRO A 51 -15.39 -10.15 6.56
N PRO A 52 -16.62 -10.46 6.07
CA PRO A 52 -17.63 -9.43 5.82
C PRO A 52 -18.15 -8.84 7.13
N THR A 53 -18.45 -7.56 7.13
CA THR A 53 -19.11 -6.89 8.26
C THR A 53 -20.14 -5.86 7.80
N ASP A 54 -21.17 -5.64 8.59
CA ASP A 54 -22.20 -4.63 8.30
C ASP A 54 -21.74 -3.20 8.63
N LYS A 55 -20.71 -3.06 9.46
CA LYS A 55 -20.16 -1.78 9.89
C LYS A 55 -18.63 -1.74 9.69
N PRO A 56 -18.15 -1.56 8.46
CA PRO A 56 -16.73 -1.33 8.25
C PRO A 56 -16.34 0.01 8.87
N GLY A 57 -15.34 0.00 9.75
CA GLY A 57 -14.75 1.25 10.19
C GLY A 57 -14.00 1.92 9.04
N ASP A 58 -14.17 3.23 8.88
CA ASP A 58 -13.33 4.00 7.95
C ASP A 58 -11.88 3.98 8.45
N ILE A 59 -11.07 3.18 7.80
CA ILE A 59 -9.64 3.10 8.10
C ILE A 59 -8.98 4.29 7.43
N LYS A 60 -8.95 5.43 8.12
CA LYS A 60 -8.02 6.49 7.75
C LYS A 60 -6.62 5.95 8.00
N ARG A 61 -5.83 5.83 6.94
CA ARG A 61 -4.41 5.48 7.03
C ARG A 61 -3.70 6.65 7.71
N ASP A 62 -3.48 6.52 8.98
CA ASP A 62 -2.67 7.46 9.75
C ASP A 62 -1.25 6.89 9.82
N SER A 63 -0.25 7.76 9.71
CA SER A 63 1.17 7.38 9.79
C SER A 63 1.54 6.71 11.12
N ASP A 64 0.70 6.86 12.14
CA ASP A 64 0.88 6.28 13.47
C ASP A 64 0.24 4.88 13.65
N GLN A 65 -0.29 4.29 12.58
CA GLN A 65 -0.91 2.96 12.66
C GLN A 65 0.09 1.88 12.23
N MET A 66 0.07 0.75 12.92
CA MET A 66 0.81 -0.44 12.53
C MET A 66 -0.17 -1.52 12.07
N LEU A 67 0.03 -2.01 10.86
CA LEU A 67 -0.78 -3.08 10.30
C LEU A 67 -0.13 -4.43 10.54
N ILE A 68 -0.85 -5.34 11.17
CA ILE A 68 -0.48 -6.74 11.33
C ILE A 68 -1.45 -7.59 10.52
N SER A 69 -0.93 -8.44 9.66
CA SER A 69 -1.76 -9.32 8.83
C SER A 69 -1.45 -10.78 9.11
N ILE A 70 -2.49 -11.61 9.13
CA ILE A 70 -2.37 -13.06 9.18
C ILE A 70 -3.10 -13.68 8.00
N GLY A 71 -2.36 -14.44 7.18
CA GLY A 71 -2.88 -15.16 6.02
C GLY A 71 -3.53 -16.49 6.39
N TYR A 72 -4.23 -17.10 5.45
CA TYR A 72 -4.82 -18.44 5.61
C TYR A 72 -3.79 -19.54 5.85
N ASP A 73 -2.55 -19.30 5.39
CA ASP A 73 -1.36 -20.15 5.60
C ASP A 73 -0.73 -19.98 6.99
N LEU A 74 -1.38 -19.20 7.87
CA LEU A 74 -0.92 -18.84 9.21
C LEU A 74 0.33 -17.95 9.24
N ALA A 75 0.80 -17.48 8.09
CA ALA A 75 1.91 -16.54 8.02
C ALA A 75 1.52 -15.17 8.61
N VAL A 76 2.41 -14.62 9.44
CA VAL A 76 2.22 -13.34 10.10
C VAL A 76 3.12 -12.29 9.47
N PHE A 77 2.53 -11.13 9.17
CA PHE A 77 3.20 -10.00 8.56
C PHE A 77 3.04 -8.75 9.44
N ILE A 78 4.10 -7.96 9.55
CA ILE A 78 4.03 -6.59 10.07
C ILE A 78 4.26 -5.65 8.89
N GLN A 79 3.27 -4.82 8.57
CA GLN A 79 3.25 -4.03 7.34
C GLN A 79 3.32 -4.95 6.10
N SER A 80 4.42 -4.92 5.37
CA SER A 80 4.69 -5.79 4.22
C SER A 80 5.71 -6.88 4.51
N ASP A 81 6.35 -6.86 5.69
CA ASP A 81 7.40 -7.79 6.06
C ASP A 81 6.81 -9.05 6.67
N ARG A 82 7.16 -10.21 6.11
CA ARG A 82 6.84 -11.50 6.70
C ARG A 82 7.73 -11.72 7.93
N ILE A 83 7.12 -11.91 9.09
CA ILE A 83 7.83 -12.12 10.35
C ILE A 83 7.82 -13.58 10.76
N ALA A 84 6.72 -14.28 10.50
CA ALA A 84 6.58 -15.69 10.78
C ALA A 84 5.92 -16.41 9.61
N HIS A 85 6.38 -17.63 9.32
CA HIS A 85 5.75 -18.52 8.34
C HIS A 85 4.50 -19.18 8.92
N SER A 86 4.44 -19.35 10.23
CA SER A 86 3.26 -19.86 10.92
C SER A 86 3.17 -19.31 12.34
N ILE A 87 1.97 -18.95 12.75
CA ILE A 87 1.68 -18.55 14.13
C ILE A 87 1.94 -19.67 15.14
N ASP A 88 1.96 -20.92 14.68
CA ASP A 88 2.20 -22.09 15.53
C ASP A 88 3.70 -22.36 15.76
N ASN A 89 4.56 -21.66 15.03
CA ASN A 89 6.02 -21.76 15.20
C ASN A 89 6.48 -20.88 16.37
N ALA A 90 6.76 -21.49 17.51
CA ALA A 90 7.14 -20.80 18.75
C ALA A 90 8.41 -19.94 18.59
N GLY A 91 9.40 -20.41 17.81
CA GLY A 91 10.65 -19.66 17.59
C GLY A 91 10.44 -18.40 16.76
N GLU A 92 9.63 -18.48 15.72
CA GLU A 92 9.30 -17.32 14.87
C GLU A 92 8.39 -16.34 15.61
N MET A 93 7.46 -16.84 16.41
CA MET A 93 6.59 -16.01 17.23
C MET A 93 7.36 -15.29 18.35
N GLN A 94 8.46 -15.84 18.82
CA GLN A 94 9.35 -15.12 19.73
C GLN A 94 9.98 -13.89 19.05
N GLN A 95 10.41 -14.01 17.79
CA GLN A 95 10.90 -12.86 17.02
C GLN A 95 9.80 -11.81 16.79
N PHE A 96 8.57 -12.26 16.53
CA PHE A 96 7.41 -11.37 16.45
C PHE A 96 7.23 -10.59 17.75
N GLN A 97 7.25 -11.26 18.91
CA GLN A 97 7.13 -10.61 20.22
C GLN A 97 8.25 -9.60 20.49
N VAL A 98 9.49 -9.92 20.13
CA VAL A 98 10.63 -9.00 20.29
C VAL A 98 10.39 -7.72 19.49
N ARG A 99 9.99 -7.85 18.21
CA ARG A 99 9.66 -6.69 17.35
C ARG A 99 8.49 -5.88 17.88
N MET A 100 7.46 -6.54 18.40
CA MET A 100 6.30 -5.86 18.98
C MET A 100 6.65 -5.10 20.26
N LYS A 101 7.47 -5.67 21.14
CA LYS A 101 7.96 -4.98 22.36
C LYS A 101 8.85 -3.79 22.03
N ASP A 102 9.72 -3.91 21.03
CA ASP A 102 10.52 -2.79 20.55
C ASP A 102 9.66 -1.66 19.97
N ALA A 103 8.66 -2.01 19.16
CA ALA A 103 7.71 -1.05 18.62
C ALA A 103 6.89 -0.36 19.72
N PHE A 104 6.52 -1.08 20.78
CA PHE A 104 5.83 -0.53 21.94
C PHE A 104 6.71 0.44 22.73
N ALA A 105 7.99 0.11 22.94
CA ALA A 105 8.93 0.96 23.61
C ALA A 105 9.13 2.31 22.91
N HIS A 106 9.08 2.32 21.57
CA HIS A 106 9.20 3.56 20.78
C HIS A 106 7.91 4.38 20.74
N LYS A 107 6.74 3.74 20.64
CA LYS A 107 5.43 4.39 20.53
C LYS A 107 4.34 3.55 21.21
N PRO A 108 4.11 3.68 22.52
CA PRO A 108 3.14 2.88 23.26
C PRO A 108 1.68 3.17 22.86
N ASP A 109 1.37 4.39 22.43
CA ASP A 109 0.02 4.81 22.04
C ASP A 109 -0.34 4.47 20.60
N ARG A 110 0.58 3.78 19.87
CA ARG A 110 0.35 3.42 18.48
C ARG A 110 -0.86 2.49 18.35
N LYS A 111 -1.74 2.81 17.41
CA LYS A 111 -2.89 1.97 17.08
C LYS A 111 -2.43 0.77 16.25
N ILE A 112 -2.77 -0.42 16.71
CA ILE A 112 -2.54 -1.67 15.97
C ILE A 112 -3.79 -2.01 15.18
N LEU A 113 -3.65 -2.23 13.88
CA LEU A 113 -4.71 -2.73 13.02
C LEU A 113 -4.42 -4.17 12.63
N VAL A 114 -5.31 -5.07 12.94
CA VAL A 114 -5.19 -6.49 12.63
C VAL A 114 -6.05 -6.83 11.43
N LYS A 115 -5.44 -7.40 10.41
CA LYS A 115 -6.07 -7.90 9.19
C LYS A 115 -5.97 -9.42 9.18
N ALA A 116 -7.07 -10.11 9.38
CA ALA A 116 -7.13 -11.57 9.43
C ALA A 116 -7.89 -12.14 8.22
N ASP A 117 -7.39 -13.23 7.64
CA ASP A 117 -8.11 -13.92 6.56
C ASP A 117 -9.38 -14.58 7.14
N ARG A 118 -10.50 -14.49 6.38
CA ARG A 118 -11.81 -15.02 6.80
C ARG A 118 -11.85 -16.53 6.99
N ARG A 119 -10.87 -17.26 6.43
CA ARG A 119 -10.78 -18.73 6.52
C ARG A 119 -10.11 -19.20 7.80
N LEU A 120 -9.54 -18.29 8.59
CA LEU A 120 -8.91 -18.60 9.86
C LEU A 120 -9.97 -18.94 10.91
N THR A 121 -9.61 -19.85 11.81
CA THR A 121 -10.44 -20.15 12.97
C THR A 121 -10.34 -19.03 14.00
N TYR A 122 -11.40 -18.88 14.80
CA TYR A 122 -11.40 -17.93 15.91
C TYR A 122 -10.22 -18.13 16.87
N GLY A 123 -9.85 -19.39 17.14
CA GLY A 123 -8.72 -19.72 18.01
C GLY A 123 -7.39 -19.17 17.52
N GLN A 124 -7.14 -19.23 16.20
CA GLN A 124 -5.92 -18.71 15.57
C GLN A 124 -5.85 -17.18 15.67
N VAL A 125 -6.94 -16.50 15.33
CA VAL A 125 -7.00 -15.03 15.44
C VAL A 125 -6.87 -14.59 16.90
N ARG A 126 -7.54 -15.27 17.84
CA ARG A 126 -7.44 -14.99 19.27
C ARG A 126 -6.00 -15.18 19.78
N ASN A 127 -5.29 -16.20 19.31
CA ASN A 127 -3.90 -16.42 19.68
C ASN A 127 -3.03 -15.22 19.26
N LEU A 128 -3.16 -14.75 18.01
CA LEU A 128 -2.43 -13.57 17.54
C LEU A 128 -2.76 -12.32 18.37
N LEU A 129 -4.04 -12.06 18.64
CA LEU A 129 -4.48 -10.92 19.46
C LEU A 129 -3.87 -10.96 20.86
N ARG A 130 -3.84 -12.13 21.49
CA ARG A 130 -3.21 -12.32 22.80
C ARG A 130 -1.72 -11.99 22.76
N GLN A 131 -0.99 -12.46 21.74
CA GLN A 131 0.44 -12.16 21.54
C GLN A 131 0.70 -10.66 21.43
N ILE A 132 -0.16 -9.93 20.73
CA ILE A 132 -0.07 -8.47 20.58
C ILE A 132 -0.33 -7.79 21.94
N GLN A 133 -1.36 -8.24 22.70
CA GLN A 133 -1.68 -7.70 24.04
C GLN A 133 -0.56 -7.95 25.04
N GLU A 134 0.05 -9.13 25.02
CA GLU A 134 1.19 -9.49 25.89
C GLU A 134 2.43 -8.61 25.60
N SER A 135 2.50 -8.01 24.41
CA SER A 135 3.55 -7.05 24.05
C SER A 135 3.31 -5.63 24.59
N GLY A 136 2.15 -5.38 25.23
CA GLY A 136 1.77 -4.13 25.89
C GLY A 136 0.74 -3.28 25.15
N PHE A 137 0.42 -3.59 23.88
CA PHE A 137 -0.56 -2.82 23.13
C PHE A 137 -1.99 -3.09 23.59
N SER A 138 -2.74 -2.02 23.87
CA SER A 138 -4.17 -2.08 24.25
C SER A 138 -5.09 -1.54 23.16
N ASN A 139 -4.59 -0.66 22.29
CA ASN A 139 -5.37 -0.04 21.21
C ASN A 139 -5.30 -0.89 19.94
N ILE A 140 -6.12 -1.96 19.88
CA ILE A 140 -6.15 -2.92 18.78
C ILE A 140 -7.48 -2.81 18.04
N GLY A 141 -7.43 -2.56 16.74
CA GLY A 141 -8.58 -2.58 15.83
C GLY A 141 -8.49 -3.74 14.85
N MET A 142 -9.62 -4.32 14.48
CA MET A 142 -9.69 -5.33 13.41
C MET A 142 -10.20 -4.71 12.12
N ILE A 143 -9.58 -5.08 11.02
CA ILE A 143 -10.02 -4.71 9.68
C ILE A 143 -10.95 -5.79 9.15
N SER A 144 -12.13 -5.37 8.68
CA SER A 144 -13.09 -6.23 8.00
C SER A 144 -13.58 -5.57 6.73
N ASP A 145 -14.07 -6.35 5.78
CA ASP A 145 -14.63 -5.84 4.53
C ASP A 145 -16.12 -5.56 4.68
N LYS A 146 -16.64 -4.63 3.86
CA LYS A 146 -18.08 -4.34 3.83
C LYS A 146 -18.82 -5.56 3.31
N SER A 147 -19.79 -6.07 4.09
CA SER A 147 -20.68 -7.12 3.61
C SER A 147 -21.40 -6.65 2.36
N LYS A 148 -21.12 -7.29 1.23
CA LYS A 148 -22.01 -7.21 0.06
C LYS A 148 -23.24 -8.05 0.43
N ARG A 149 -24.27 -7.44 1.02
CA ARG A 149 -25.60 -8.06 1.01
C ARG A 149 -25.91 -8.37 -0.44
N GLY A 150 -25.91 -9.64 -0.77
CA GLY A 150 -26.32 -10.11 -2.07
C GLY A 150 -27.68 -9.52 -2.43
N ALA A 151 -27.76 -9.11 -3.66
CA ALA A 151 -29.00 -8.79 -4.29
C ALA A 151 -29.91 -10.03 -4.29
#